data_c74170f506dc4abb744b06e166293c06
#
_entry.id   c74170f506dc4abb744b06e166293c06
#
_cell.length_a   1.000
_cell.length_b   1.000
_cell.length_c   1.000
_cell.angle_alpha   90.00
_cell.angle_beta   90.00
_cell.angle_gamma   90.00
#
_symmetry.space_group_name_H-M   'P 1'
#
loop_
_entity.id
_entity.type
_entity.pdbx_description
1 polymer ?
#
loop_
_entity_poly.entity_id
_entity_poly.type
_entity_poly.pdbx_seq_one_letter_code
_entity_poly.pdbx_strand_id
1 'polypeptide(L)'
;MKGIILAGGSGTRLYPITRAISKQLMPIYDKPMIYYPLSVLMLADIREILIITTPEDNDSFKRLLGDGSDLGCIFKYAIQEKPNGLAQAFVIGEEFIGDSKVALILGDNIFYGSGFPELIRSFNDVNGAAIFAYPVADPERYGVVEFDKDFKALTIEEKPTHPKSNYAVPGLYFYDNQVSQIAKNLTPSPRGEYEITDINKFYLEQGNLHVGVMDRGTAWLDTGTFDSLSDASEYVRVIEKRQATKIGCIEEVAYRRGFINDAQLTTLVQKYLKSGYGAYLNTLLVNN
;
A
#
# COMPACT_ATOMS: atom_id res chain seq x y z
N MET A 1 -10.94 -3.88 -10.77
CA MET A 1 -9.77 -4.31 -9.97
C MET A 1 -10.14 -4.32 -8.50
N LYS A 2 -9.62 -5.26 -7.71
CA LYS A 2 -9.74 -5.31 -6.25
C LYS A 2 -8.43 -4.95 -5.59
N GLY A 3 -8.45 -4.60 -4.30
CA GLY A 3 -7.25 -4.24 -3.55
C GLY A 3 -7.00 -5.18 -2.37
N ILE A 4 -5.73 -5.42 -2.05
CA ILE A 4 -5.32 -6.09 -0.83
C ILE A 4 -4.36 -5.16 -0.09
N ILE A 5 -4.61 -4.94 1.21
CA ILE A 5 -3.63 -4.34 2.11
C ILE A 5 -3.09 -5.45 3.00
N LEU A 6 -1.79 -5.71 2.92
CA LEU A 6 -1.15 -6.65 3.84
C LEU A 6 -0.63 -5.90 5.06
N ALA A 7 -1.38 -6.01 6.14
CA ALA A 7 -1.11 -5.41 7.44
C ALA A 7 -0.75 -6.45 8.51
N GLY A 8 -0.13 -7.53 8.06
CA GLY A 8 0.44 -8.58 8.91
C GLY A 8 1.86 -8.28 9.37
N GLY A 9 2.45 -9.24 10.05
CA GLY A 9 3.83 -9.16 10.52
C GLY A 9 3.94 -8.80 12.01
N SER A 10 4.97 -9.34 12.65
CA SER A 10 5.17 -9.23 14.12
C SER A 10 5.66 -7.86 14.60
N GLY A 11 6.08 -6.97 13.69
CA GLY A 11 6.60 -5.65 14.05
C GLY A 11 7.83 -5.65 14.98
N THR A 12 8.53 -6.76 15.12
CA THR A 12 9.60 -6.96 16.13
C THR A 12 10.74 -5.95 16.04
N ARG A 13 11.02 -5.38 14.88
CA ARG A 13 12.02 -4.34 14.69
C ARG A 13 11.70 -3.04 15.43
N LEU A 14 10.42 -2.84 15.79
CA LEU A 14 9.93 -1.68 16.53
C LEU A 14 9.59 -2.00 18.00
N TYR A 15 10.08 -3.11 18.53
CA TYR A 15 9.94 -3.39 19.96
C TYR A 15 10.70 -2.33 20.80
N PRO A 16 10.12 -1.88 21.94
CA PRO A 16 8.92 -2.43 22.59
C PRO A 16 7.58 -1.82 22.12
N ILE A 17 7.56 -0.83 21.22
CA ILE A 17 6.33 -0.08 20.87
C ILE A 17 5.24 -1.01 20.31
N THR A 18 5.62 -1.94 19.44
CA THR A 18 4.70 -2.86 18.77
C THR A 18 4.35 -4.12 19.57
N ARG A 19 4.64 -4.16 20.88
CA ARG A 19 4.26 -5.31 21.72
C ARG A 19 2.76 -5.39 22.02
N ALA A 20 2.06 -4.27 21.95
CA ALA A 20 0.64 -4.18 22.32
C ALA A 20 -0.24 -3.57 21.22
N ILE A 21 0.35 -3.21 20.08
CA ILE A 21 -0.36 -2.59 18.97
C ILE A 21 0.29 -2.98 17.64
N SER A 22 -0.52 -3.25 16.64
CA SER A 22 -0.04 -3.42 15.28
C SER A 22 0.70 -2.17 14.81
N LYS A 23 1.84 -2.36 14.12
CA LYS A 23 2.60 -1.27 13.52
C LYS A 23 1.71 -0.35 12.67
N GLN A 24 0.84 -0.92 11.86
CA GLN A 24 -0.01 -0.19 10.93
C GLN A 24 -1.14 0.60 11.61
N LEU A 25 -1.38 0.38 12.90
CA LEU A 25 -2.29 1.18 13.73
C LEU A 25 -1.58 2.34 14.45
N MET A 26 -0.25 2.37 14.43
CA MET A 26 0.52 3.46 15.01
C MET A 26 0.30 4.76 14.24
N PRO A 27 0.34 5.91 14.93
CA PRO A 27 0.20 7.20 14.26
C PRO A 27 1.42 7.53 13.39
N ILE A 28 1.16 8.01 12.19
CA ILE A 28 2.10 8.78 11.38
C ILE A 28 1.56 10.21 11.35
N TYR A 29 2.17 11.08 12.12
CA TYR A 29 1.75 12.44 12.41
C TYR A 29 0.33 12.51 13.04
N ASP A 30 -0.73 12.67 12.26
CA ASP A 30 -2.08 12.96 12.75
C ASP A 30 -3.13 11.86 12.47
N LYS A 31 -2.71 10.73 11.87
CA LYS A 31 -3.60 9.62 11.53
C LYS A 31 -2.91 8.26 11.60
N PRO A 32 -3.67 7.15 11.70
CA PRO A 32 -3.09 5.80 11.69
C PRO A 32 -2.36 5.50 10.38
N MET A 33 -1.25 4.79 10.47
CA MET A 33 -0.40 4.43 9.32
C MET A 33 -1.19 3.76 8.18
N ILE A 34 -2.15 2.89 8.51
CA ILE A 34 -2.97 2.17 7.51
C ILE A 34 -3.76 3.11 6.58
N TYR A 35 -4.01 4.36 6.96
CA TYR A 35 -4.72 5.34 6.13
C TYR A 35 -3.94 5.67 4.86
N TYR A 36 -2.61 5.66 4.92
CA TYR A 36 -1.76 5.98 3.78
C TYR A 36 -1.88 4.94 2.66
N PRO A 37 -1.60 3.64 2.88
CA PRO A 37 -1.80 2.63 1.85
C PRO A 37 -3.27 2.48 1.43
N LEU A 38 -4.23 2.67 2.35
CA LEU A 38 -5.65 2.67 2.00
C LEU A 38 -5.96 3.79 1.01
N SER A 39 -5.47 5.01 1.26
CA SER A 39 -5.66 6.15 0.36
C SER A 39 -5.06 5.90 -1.03
N VAL A 40 -3.93 5.18 -1.12
CA VAL A 40 -3.30 4.83 -2.41
C VAL A 40 -4.22 3.93 -3.24
N LEU A 41 -4.79 2.88 -2.65
CA LEU A 41 -5.75 2.03 -3.36
C LEU A 41 -6.99 2.82 -3.80
N MET A 42 -7.50 3.71 -2.96
CA MET A 42 -8.64 4.58 -3.30
C MET A 42 -8.29 5.58 -4.41
N LEU A 43 -7.07 6.13 -4.44
CA LEU A 43 -6.56 6.97 -5.53
C LEU A 43 -6.43 6.21 -6.86
N ALA A 44 -6.25 4.89 -6.80
CA ALA A 44 -6.30 3.99 -7.96
C ALA A 44 -7.73 3.58 -8.34
N ASP A 45 -8.78 4.24 -7.79
CA ASP A 45 -10.20 3.92 -8.00
C ASP A 45 -10.62 2.51 -7.51
N ILE A 46 -9.86 1.92 -6.60
CA ILE A 46 -10.15 0.61 -6.03
C ILE A 46 -11.05 0.80 -4.81
N ARG A 47 -12.24 0.21 -4.83
CA ARG A 47 -13.26 0.34 -3.77
C ARG A 47 -13.51 -0.94 -2.99
N GLU A 48 -13.25 -2.11 -3.58
CA GLU A 48 -13.32 -3.40 -2.90
C GLU A 48 -11.92 -3.76 -2.38
N ILE A 49 -11.74 -3.77 -1.06
CA ILE A 49 -10.42 -3.90 -0.43
C ILE A 49 -10.47 -4.98 0.66
N LEU A 50 -9.54 -5.93 0.58
CA LEU A 50 -9.29 -6.93 1.61
C LEU A 50 -8.13 -6.46 2.49
N ILE A 51 -8.37 -6.37 3.80
CA ILE A 51 -7.35 -6.06 4.80
C ILE A 51 -6.93 -7.38 5.46
N ILE A 52 -5.68 -7.79 5.23
CA ILE A 52 -5.10 -9.01 5.81
C ILE A 52 -4.26 -8.60 7.02
N THR A 53 -4.60 -9.13 8.19
CA THR A 53 -4.00 -8.77 9.48
C THR A 53 -3.50 -10.00 10.22
N THR A 54 -2.83 -9.78 11.35
CA THR A 54 -2.59 -10.85 12.34
C THR A 54 -3.90 -11.21 13.06
N PRO A 55 -3.99 -12.40 13.70
CA PRO A 55 -5.15 -12.76 14.51
C PRO A 55 -5.43 -11.76 15.63
N GLU A 56 -4.37 -11.31 16.31
CA GLU A 56 -4.45 -10.43 17.48
C GLU A 56 -4.99 -9.03 17.16
N ASP A 57 -4.67 -8.52 15.98
CA ASP A 57 -4.97 -7.14 15.61
C ASP A 57 -6.26 -6.98 14.78
N ASN A 58 -6.82 -8.07 14.26
CA ASN A 58 -7.95 -8.05 13.31
C ASN A 58 -9.13 -7.20 13.78
N ASP A 59 -9.55 -7.38 15.03
CA ASP A 59 -10.69 -6.63 15.59
C ASP A 59 -10.39 -5.15 15.77
N SER A 60 -9.12 -4.78 15.98
CA SER A 60 -8.71 -3.37 16.05
C SER A 60 -8.81 -2.68 14.70
N PHE A 61 -8.44 -3.37 13.62
CA PHE A 61 -8.63 -2.86 12.25
C PHE A 61 -10.11 -2.76 11.88
N LYS A 62 -10.93 -3.75 12.19
CA LYS A 62 -12.38 -3.69 11.99
C LYS A 62 -13.03 -2.53 12.73
N ARG A 63 -12.62 -2.29 13.98
CA ARG A 63 -13.12 -1.15 14.78
C ARG A 63 -12.70 0.20 14.20
N LEU A 64 -11.48 0.29 13.65
CA LEU A 64 -10.97 1.53 13.06
C LEU A 64 -11.63 1.85 11.72
N LEU A 65 -11.71 0.88 10.82
CA LEU A 65 -12.05 1.09 9.41
C LEU A 65 -13.50 0.74 9.07
N GLY A 66 -14.18 -0.04 9.92
CA GLY A 66 -15.55 -0.50 9.67
C GLY A 66 -15.64 -1.42 8.45
N ASP A 67 -16.75 -1.33 7.74
CA ASP A 67 -17.02 -2.08 6.51
C ASP A 67 -16.75 -1.29 5.22
N GLY A 68 -16.27 -0.05 5.35
CA GLY A 68 -15.96 0.86 4.24
C GLY A 68 -17.15 1.65 3.70
N SER A 69 -18.38 1.37 4.12
CA SER A 69 -19.59 2.03 3.61
C SER A 69 -19.58 3.54 3.80
N ASP A 70 -19.04 4.03 4.91
CA ASP A 70 -18.87 5.46 5.18
C ASP A 70 -18.01 6.18 4.13
N LEU A 71 -17.12 5.45 3.45
CA LEU A 71 -16.22 5.94 2.41
C LEU A 71 -16.67 5.56 0.99
N GLY A 72 -17.85 4.96 0.84
CA GLY A 72 -18.30 4.43 -0.43
C GLY A 72 -17.46 3.26 -0.96
N CYS A 73 -16.80 2.54 -0.05
CA CYS A 73 -15.99 1.37 -0.29
C CYS A 73 -16.61 0.12 0.32
N ILE A 74 -16.01 -1.04 0.06
CA ILE A 74 -16.35 -2.33 0.68
C ILE A 74 -15.06 -2.91 1.24
N PHE A 75 -14.97 -3.01 2.57
CA PHE A 75 -13.83 -3.61 3.24
C PHE A 75 -14.18 -5.01 3.71
N LYS A 76 -13.29 -5.95 3.38
CA LYS A 76 -13.29 -7.30 3.91
C LYS A 76 -12.02 -7.53 4.73
N TYR A 77 -12.06 -8.52 5.60
CA TYR A 77 -10.97 -8.81 6.53
C TYR A 77 -10.62 -10.29 6.47
N ALA A 78 -9.32 -10.58 6.45
CA ALA A 78 -8.78 -11.93 6.54
C ALA A 78 -7.59 -11.97 7.51
N ILE A 79 -7.22 -13.15 7.93
CA ILE A 79 -6.16 -13.38 8.91
C ILE A 79 -5.00 -14.09 8.21
N GLN A 80 -3.80 -13.57 8.42
CA GLN A 80 -2.55 -14.29 8.16
C GLN A 80 -2.02 -14.81 9.48
N GLU A 81 -2.16 -16.12 9.70
CA GLU A 81 -1.80 -16.79 10.97
C GLU A 81 -0.30 -16.67 11.29
N LYS A 82 0.55 -16.67 10.26
CA LYS A 82 2.00 -16.58 10.37
C LYS A 82 2.55 -15.71 9.24
N PRO A 83 3.59 -14.90 9.50
CA PRO A 83 4.20 -14.03 8.49
C PRO A 83 5.09 -14.83 7.52
N ASN A 84 4.49 -15.72 6.72
CA ASN A 84 5.19 -16.62 5.81
C ASN A 84 5.56 -15.98 4.46
N GLY A 85 5.55 -14.65 4.36
CA GLY A 85 5.91 -13.91 3.16
C GLY A 85 4.74 -13.18 2.50
N LEU A 86 5.08 -12.26 1.58
CA LEU A 86 4.10 -11.36 0.96
C LEU A 86 3.19 -12.08 -0.03
N ALA A 87 3.72 -13.05 -0.77
CA ALA A 87 2.96 -13.79 -1.78
C ALA A 87 1.79 -14.58 -1.18
N GLN A 88 1.84 -14.93 0.12
CA GLN A 88 0.75 -15.60 0.81
C GLN A 88 -0.56 -14.79 0.79
N ALA A 89 -0.49 -13.47 0.65
CA ALA A 89 -1.66 -12.60 0.56
C ALA A 89 -2.61 -13.01 -0.57
N PHE A 90 -2.09 -13.50 -1.70
CA PHE A 90 -2.90 -13.94 -2.84
C PHE A 90 -3.55 -15.30 -2.62
N VAL A 91 -2.94 -16.16 -1.81
CA VAL A 91 -3.52 -17.44 -1.40
C VAL A 91 -4.66 -17.21 -0.41
N ILE A 92 -4.43 -16.36 0.61
CA ILE A 92 -5.45 -15.97 1.60
C ILE A 92 -6.62 -15.24 0.94
N GLY A 93 -6.30 -14.36 -0.02
CA GLY A 93 -7.28 -13.52 -0.72
C GLY A 93 -7.92 -14.17 -1.94
N GLU A 94 -7.67 -15.44 -2.26
CA GLU A 94 -8.11 -16.06 -3.51
C GLU A 94 -9.60 -15.95 -3.76
N GLU A 95 -10.42 -16.32 -2.79
CA GLU A 95 -11.88 -16.22 -2.89
C GLU A 95 -12.33 -14.77 -3.08
N PHE A 96 -11.68 -13.83 -2.40
CA PHE A 96 -11.95 -12.41 -2.56
C PHE A 96 -11.56 -11.92 -3.95
N ILE A 97 -10.40 -12.29 -4.47
CA ILE A 97 -9.91 -11.90 -5.79
C ILE A 97 -10.84 -12.44 -6.87
N GLY A 98 -11.16 -13.73 -6.85
CA GLY A 98 -11.93 -14.40 -7.90
C GLY A 98 -11.29 -14.17 -9.27
N ASP A 99 -12.10 -13.78 -10.25
CA ASP A 99 -11.65 -13.50 -11.63
C ASP A 99 -11.13 -12.06 -11.83
N SER A 100 -11.02 -11.26 -10.75
CA SER A 100 -10.61 -9.87 -10.84
C SER A 100 -9.09 -9.72 -10.89
N LYS A 101 -8.62 -8.68 -11.57
CA LYS A 101 -7.27 -8.14 -11.37
C LYS A 101 -7.15 -7.61 -9.94
N VAL A 102 -5.95 -7.60 -9.39
CA VAL A 102 -5.72 -7.22 -8.00
C VAL A 102 -4.49 -6.33 -7.83
N ALA A 103 -4.61 -5.30 -6.99
CA ALA A 103 -3.48 -4.55 -6.46
C ALA A 103 -3.17 -5.01 -5.04
N LEU A 104 -1.90 -5.22 -4.73
CA LEU A 104 -1.40 -5.46 -3.37
C LEU A 104 -0.57 -4.27 -2.93
N ILE A 105 -0.86 -3.75 -1.73
CA ILE A 105 -0.04 -2.75 -1.07
C ILE A 105 0.34 -3.20 0.33
N LEU A 106 1.59 -2.90 0.73
CA LEU A 106 2.04 -3.16 2.09
C LEU A 106 1.50 -2.08 3.03
N GLY A 107 0.98 -2.51 4.18
CA GLY A 107 0.30 -1.65 5.15
C GLY A 107 1.20 -0.63 5.86
N ASP A 108 2.50 -0.67 5.62
CA ASP A 108 3.51 0.19 6.20
C ASP A 108 4.25 1.08 5.17
N ASN A 109 3.78 1.11 3.93
CA ASN A 109 4.33 1.95 2.87
C ASN A 109 3.52 3.22 2.69
N ILE A 110 4.21 4.33 2.60
CA ILE A 110 3.65 5.67 2.38
C ILE A 110 4.11 6.17 1.03
N PHE A 111 3.17 6.60 0.19
CA PHE A 111 3.45 7.20 -1.10
C PHE A 111 2.81 8.58 -1.18
N TYR A 112 3.55 9.54 -1.73
CA TYR A 112 3.03 10.88 -2.00
C TYR A 112 3.81 11.54 -3.14
N GLY A 113 3.10 12.16 -4.07
CA GLY A 113 3.73 12.90 -5.16
C GLY A 113 2.75 13.31 -6.24
N SER A 114 3.10 14.36 -6.97
CA SER A 114 2.36 14.79 -8.15
C SER A 114 2.54 13.75 -9.27
N GLY A 115 1.47 13.45 -10.01
CA GLY A 115 1.49 12.44 -11.07
C GLY A 115 1.42 10.99 -10.59
N PHE A 116 1.65 10.74 -9.29
CA PHE A 116 1.56 9.38 -8.74
C PHE A 116 0.16 8.74 -8.87
N PRO A 117 -0.95 9.47 -8.60
CA PRO A 117 -2.29 8.91 -8.82
C PRO A 117 -2.57 8.51 -10.28
N GLU A 118 -2.07 9.27 -11.24
CA GLU A 118 -2.17 8.98 -12.68
C GLU A 118 -1.37 7.72 -13.04
N LEU A 119 -0.16 7.62 -12.53
CA LEU A 119 0.73 6.48 -12.75
C LEU A 119 0.08 5.18 -12.23
N ILE A 120 -0.44 5.16 -11.01
CA ILE A 120 -1.05 3.93 -10.46
C ILE A 120 -2.32 3.54 -11.21
N ARG A 121 -3.16 4.51 -11.62
CA ARG A 121 -4.36 4.22 -12.41
C ARG A 121 -4.06 3.64 -13.79
N SER A 122 -2.91 3.96 -14.39
CA SER A 122 -2.54 3.41 -15.69
C SER A 122 -2.36 1.89 -15.68
N PHE A 123 -2.18 1.30 -14.49
CA PHE A 123 -2.05 -0.16 -14.30
C PHE A 123 -3.35 -0.86 -13.89
N ASN A 124 -4.47 -0.14 -13.76
CA ASN A 124 -5.74 -0.77 -13.38
C ASN A 124 -6.21 -1.85 -14.38
N ASP A 125 -5.74 -1.78 -15.62
CA ASP A 125 -6.07 -2.76 -16.66
C ASP A 125 -4.85 -3.61 -17.08
N VAL A 126 -3.87 -3.77 -16.18
CA VAL A 126 -2.66 -4.53 -16.45
C VAL A 126 -2.97 -5.95 -16.93
N ASN A 127 -2.22 -6.40 -17.91
CA ASN A 127 -2.21 -7.77 -18.40
C ASN A 127 -0.85 -8.37 -18.03
N GLY A 128 -0.84 -9.32 -17.09
CA GLY A 128 0.36 -9.76 -16.39
C GLY A 128 0.56 -9.04 -15.08
N ALA A 129 1.74 -8.49 -14.83
CA ALA A 129 2.10 -7.78 -13.61
C ALA A 129 2.64 -6.38 -13.88
N ALA A 130 2.45 -5.46 -12.93
CA ALA A 130 3.15 -4.19 -12.89
C ALA A 130 3.75 -3.95 -11.51
N ILE A 131 5.00 -3.53 -11.50
CA ILE A 131 5.78 -3.12 -10.34
C ILE A 131 6.26 -1.69 -10.52
N PHE A 132 6.70 -1.07 -9.43
CA PHE A 132 7.30 0.26 -9.48
C PHE A 132 8.79 0.19 -9.25
N ALA A 133 9.51 1.16 -9.78
CA ALA A 133 10.93 1.36 -9.60
C ALA A 133 11.19 2.71 -8.95
N TYR A 134 11.84 2.73 -7.81
CA TYR A 134 12.18 3.92 -7.05
C TYR A 134 13.68 3.97 -6.74
N PRO A 135 14.39 5.07 -7.10
CA PRO A 135 15.82 5.15 -6.87
C PRO A 135 16.13 5.35 -5.37
N VAL A 136 16.98 4.50 -4.82
CA VAL A 136 17.41 4.52 -3.41
C VAL A 136 18.93 4.51 -3.30
N ALA A 137 19.43 4.89 -2.11
CA ALA A 137 20.87 4.86 -1.80
C ALA A 137 21.34 3.48 -1.29
N ASP A 138 20.42 2.64 -0.81
CA ASP A 138 20.66 1.37 -0.13
C ASP A 138 19.82 0.22 -0.74
N PRO A 139 19.98 -0.05 -2.06
CA PRO A 139 19.10 -0.98 -2.80
C PRO A 139 19.15 -2.42 -2.27
N GLU A 140 20.25 -2.85 -1.63
CA GLU A 140 20.42 -4.20 -1.07
C GLU A 140 19.39 -4.56 0.02
N ARG A 141 18.66 -3.58 0.54
CA ARG A 141 17.59 -3.81 1.54
C ARG A 141 16.27 -4.27 0.94
N TYR A 142 16.09 -4.14 -0.37
CA TYR A 142 14.82 -4.27 -1.07
C TYR A 142 14.91 -5.29 -2.20
N GLY A 143 13.76 -5.62 -2.79
CA GLY A 143 13.74 -6.16 -4.14
C GLY A 143 14.31 -5.13 -5.11
N VAL A 144 15.18 -5.53 -6.02
CA VAL A 144 15.85 -4.63 -6.98
C VAL A 144 15.47 -5.02 -8.39
N VAL A 145 15.05 -4.05 -9.20
CA VAL A 145 14.74 -4.24 -10.62
C VAL A 145 15.79 -3.54 -11.48
N GLU A 146 16.25 -4.24 -12.52
CA GLU A 146 17.00 -3.68 -13.63
C GLU A 146 16.10 -3.62 -14.85
N PHE A 147 16.15 -2.55 -15.61
CA PHE A 147 15.37 -2.36 -16.84
C PHE A 147 16.19 -1.63 -17.91
N ASP A 148 15.79 -1.77 -19.15
CA ASP A 148 16.42 -1.10 -20.29
C ASP A 148 15.90 0.34 -20.48
N LYS A 149 16.40 1.01 -21.52
CA LYS A 149 16.01 2.40 -21.86
C LYS A 149 14.53 2.56 -22.22
N ASP A 150 13.84 1.48 -22.55
CA ASP A 150 12.42 1.43 -22.90
C ASP A 150 11.56 0.99 -21.69
N PHE A 151 12.15 1.00 -20.47
CA PHE A 151 11.55 0.59 -19.19
C PHE A 151 11.09 -0.87 -19.16
N LYS A 152 11.67 -1.72 -19.99
CA LYS A 152 11.42 -3.15 -19.97
C LYS A 152 12.30 -3.80 -18.91
N ALA A 153 11.69 -4.54 -17.99
CA ALA A 153 12.41 -5.27 -16.96
C ALA A 153 13.37 -6.30 -17.58
N LEU A 154 14.61 -6.31 -17.10
CA LEU A 154 15.66 -7.25 -17.50
C LEU A 154 15.91 -8.28 -16.40
N THR A 155 16.05 -7.83 -15.17
CA THR A 155 16.23 -8.71 -14.00
C THR A 155 15.47 -8.15 -12.80
N ILE A 156 15.09 -9.06 -11.90
CA ILE A 156 14.56 -8.71 -10.58
C ILE A 156 15.14 -9.67 -9.54
N GLU A 157 15.66 -9.13 -8.44
CA GLU A 157 16.32 -9.90 -7.38
C GLU A 157 15.87 -9.42 -6.00
N GLU A 158 15.59 -10.36 -5.09
CA GLU A 158 15.22 -10.06 -3.71
C GLU A 158 16.49 -9.83 -2.88
N LYS A 159 16.65 -8.64 -2.31
CA LYS A 159 17.74 -8.26 -1.41
C LYS A 159 19.12 -8.75 -1.87
N PRO A 160 19.55 -8.37 -3.07
CA PRO A 160 20.80 -8.85 -3.64
C PRO A 160 21.99 -8.31 -2.85
N THR A 161 23.00 -9.16 -2.63
CA THR A 161 24.27 -8.72 -2.00
C THR A 161 25.04 -7.73 -2.88
N HIS A 162 24.88 -7.86 -4.20
CA HIS A 162 25.49 -6.98 -5.20
C HIS A 162 24.40 -6.50 -6.18
N PRO A 163 23.68 -5.40 -5.83
CA PRO A 163 22.60 -4.89 -6.66
C PRO A 163 23.09 -4.48 -8.06
N LYS A 164 22.34 -4.86 -9.10
CA LYS A 164 22.64 -4.49 -10.50
C LYS A 164 22.15 -3.09 -10.85
N SER A 165 21.25 -2.53 -10.07
CA SER A 165 20.75 -1.18 -10.20
C SER A 165 20.48 -0.57 -8.82
N ASN A 166 20.20 0.73 -8.78
CA ASN A 166 19.77 1.42 -7.55
C ASN A 166 18.23 1.57 -7.48
N TYR A 167 17.47 0.83 -8.31
CA TYR A 167 16.02 0.91 -8.32
C TYR A 167 15.41 -0.19 -7.44
N ALA A 168 14.96 0.22 -6.26
CA ALA A 168 14.18 -0.62 -5.36
C ALA A 168 12.75 -0.79 -5.90
N VAL A 169 12.14 -1.93 -5.58
CA VAL A 169 10.72 -2.21 -5.85
C VAL A 169 9.92 -1.92 -4.58
N PRO A 170 9.17 -0.81 -4.54
CA PRO A 170 8.30 -0.48 -3.41
C PRO A 170 7.19 -1.50 -3.20
N GLY A 171 6.59 -1.48 -2.01
CA GLY A 171 5.54 -2.40 -1.63
C GLY A 171 4.16 -2.08 -2.24
N LEU A 172 4.10 -1.90 -3.54
CA LEU A 172 2.87 -1.70 -4.32
C LEU A 172 2.98 -2.48 -5.64
N TYR A 173 2.03 -3.36 -5.89
CA TYR A 173 2.05 -4.31 -6.99
C TYR A 173 0.68 -4.43 -7.62
N PHE A 174 0.63 -4.62 -8.94
CA PHE A 174 -0.60 -4.86 -9.70
C PHE A 174 -0.46 -6.15 -10.49
N TYR A 175 -1.50 -6.99 -10.45
CA TYR A 175 -1.48 -8.29 -11.09
C TYR A 175 -2.80 -8.59 -11.80
N ASP A 176 -2.75 -9.42 -12.82
CA ASP A 176 -3.93 -10.08 -13.37
C ASP A 176 -4.46 -11.17 -12.43
N ASN A 177 -5.53 -11.84 -12.81
CA ASN A 177 -6.21 -12.85 -11.99
C ASN A 177 -5.44 -14.18 -11.84
N GLN A 178 -4.35 -14.38 -12.57
CA GLN A 178 -3.54 -15.61 -12.46
C GLN A 178 -2.68 -15.63 -11.20
N VAL A 179 -2.46 -14.48 -10.55
CA VAL A 179 -1.54 -14.32 -9.43
C VAL A 179 -1.80 -15.30 -8.28
N SER A 180 -3.07 -15.60 -7.97
CA SER A 180 -3.43 -16.55 -6.89
C SER A 180 -2.94 -17.97 -7.21
N GLN A 181 -3.09 -18.39 -8.45
CA GLN A 181 -2.61 -19.71 -8.89
C GLN A 181 -1.08 -19.77 -8.92
N ILE A 182 -0.41 -18.70 -9.34
CA ILE A 182 1.05 -18.59 -9.31
C ILE A 182 1.53 -18.67 -7.85
N ALA A 183 0.93 -17.89 -6.95
CA ALA A 183 1.31 -17.87 -5.53
C ALA A 183 1.18 -19.23 -4.84
N LYS A 184 0.17 -20.03 -5.20
CA LYS A 184 -0.01 -21.40 -4.66
C LYS A 184 1.10 -22.37 -5.06
N ASN A 185 1.75 -22.13 -6.19
CA ASN A 185 2.79 -23.00 -6.72
C ASN A 185 4.22 -22.58 -6.30
N LEU A 186 4.35 -21.48 -5.53
CA LEU A 186 5.65 -21.05 -5.02
C LEU A 186 6.19 -22.04 -3.97
N THR A 187 7.50 -22.11 -3.92
CA THR A 187 8.24 -22.76 -2.83
C THR A 187 8.84 -21.69 -1.91
N PRO A 188 8.90 -21.93 -0.59
CA PRO A 188 9.56 -20.99 0.32
C PRO A 188 11.03 -20.77 -0.05
N SER A 189 11.49 -19.54 0.05
CA SER A 189 12.88 -19.16 -0.10
C SER A 189 13.76 -19.76 1.01
N PRO A 190 15.11 -19.67 0.94
CA PRO A 190 15.99 -20.03 2.06
C PRO A 190 15.68 -19.31 3.37
N ARG A 191 14.95 -18.18 3.32
CA ARG A 191 14.47 -17.43 4.50
C ARG A 191 13.18 -18.02 5.08
N GLY A 192 12.57 -19.03 4.43
CA GLY A 192 11.31 -19.62 4.82
C GLY A 192 10.08 -18.79 4.41
N GLU A 193 10.24 -17.80 3.51
CA GLU A 193 9.19 -16.90 3.06
C GLU A 193 8.76 -17.20 1.61
N TYR A 194 7.46 -17.06 1.33
CA TYR A 194 6.93 -17.01 -0.04
C TYR A 194 7.15 -15.61 -0.61
N GLU A 195 8.19 -15.47 -1.43
CA GLU A 195 8.65 -14.17 -1.90
C GLU A 195 7.75 -13.61 -3.02
N ILE A 196 7.38 -12.36 -2.89
CA ILE A 196 6.66 -11.68 -3.97
C ILE A 196 7.55 -11.49 -5.22
N THR A 197 8.85 -11.39 -5.01
CA THR A 197 9.84 -11.31 -6.08
C THR A 197 9.80 -12.54 -6.99
N ASP A 198 9.44 -13.73 -6.47
CA ASP A 198 9.33 -14.94 -7.29
C ASP A 198 8.06 -14.92 -8.16
N ILE A 199 6.96 -14.30 -7.70
CA ILE A 199 5.82 -13.99 -8.56
C ILE A 199 6.26 -13.05 -9.70
N ASN A 200 6.98 -11.98 -9.37
CA ASN A 200 7.45 -11.02 -10.37
C ASN A 200 8.40 -11.66 -11.37
N LYS A 201 9.28 -12.59 -10.96
CA LYS A 201 10.14 -13.37 -11.86
C LYS A 201 9.33 -14.22 -12.82
N PHE A 202 8.25 -14.86 -12.34
CA PHE A 202 7.37 -15.64 -13.23
C PHE A 202 6.83 -14.76 -14.36
N TYR A 203 6.31 -13.57 -14.05
CA TYR A 203 5.82 -12.65 -15.08
C TYR A 203 6.93 -12.07 -15.95
N LEU A 204 8.12 -11.86 -15.40
CA LEU A 204 9.29 -11.45 -16.18
C LEU A 204 9.67 -12.50 -17.23
N GLU A 205 9.72 -13.77 -16.85
CA GLU A 205 10.01 -14.90 -17.75
C GLU A 205 8.97 -15.06 -18.86
N GLN A 206 7.70 -14.70 -18.56
CA GLN A 206 6.63 -14.68 -19.55
C GLN A 206 6.64 -13.41 -20.44
N GLY A 207 7.53 -12.46 -20.17
CA GLY A 207 7.59 -11.18 -20.89
C GLY A 207 6.45 -10.21 -20.54
N ASN A 208 5.74 -10.45 -19.43
CA ASN A 208 4.53 -9.73 -19.00
C ASN A 208 4.73 -8.95 -17.69
N LEU A 209 5.97 -8.57 -17.35
CA LEU A 209 6.27 -7.70 -16.21
C LEU A 209 6.48 -6.26 -16.68
N HIS A 210 5.60 -5.36 -16.29
CA HIS A 210 5.68 -3.93 -16.58
C HIS A 210 6.35 -3.18 -15.42
N VAL A 211 7.12 -2.13 -15.74
CA VAL A 211 7.80 -1.30 -14.73
C VAL A 211 7.32 0.14 -14.86
N GLY A 212 6.74 0.66 -13.77
CA GLY A 212 6.43 2.08 -13.63
C GLY A 212 7.54 2.80 -12.86
N VAL A 213 8.28 3.68 -13.51
CA VAL A 213 9.33 4.45 -12.83
C VAL A 213 8.68 5.64 -12.13
N MET A 214 8.93 5.77 -10.84
CA MET A 214 8.44 6.90 -10.05
C MET A 214 9.28 8.15 -10.29
N ASP A 215 8.61 9.26 -10.54
CA ASP A 215 9.26 10.55 -10.77
C ASP A 215 9.97 11.09 -9.52
N ARG A 216 10.96 11.98 -9.73
CA ARG A 216 11.74 12.61 -8.66
C ARG A 216 10.91 13.33 -7.59
N GLY A 217 9.70 13.78 -7.92
CA GLY A 217 8.79 14.43 -6.99
C GLY A 217 7.97 13.48 -6.13
N THR A 218 8.06 12.17 -6.39
CA THR A 218 7.36 11.16 -5.61
C THR A 218 8.20 10.78 -4.40
N ALA A 219 7.59 10.78 -3.23
CA ALA A 219 8.16 10.22 -2.01
C ALA A 219 7.60 8.81 -1.80
N TRP A 220 8.50 7.87 -1.54
CA TRP A 220 8.19 6.57 -0.99
C TRP A 220 8.94 6.41 0.34
N LEU A 221 8.21 6.11 1.40
CA LEU A 221 8.74 5.94 2.75
C LEU A 221 8.34 4.57 3.27
N ASP A 222 9.32 3.76 3.61
CA ASP A 222 9.11 2.55 4.41
C ASP A 222 9.21 2.93 5.90
N THR A 223 8.38 2.37 6.73
CA THR A 223 8.36 2.70 8.17
C THR A 223 8.93 1.54 8.99
N GLY A 224 9.96 0.87 8.48
CA GLY A 224 10.51 -0.39 9.00
C GLY A 224 11.37 -0.27 10.26
N THR A 225 11.86 0.92 10.58
CA THR A 225 12.74 1.22 11.73
C THR A 225 12.22 2.40 12.52
N PHE A 226 12.76 2.66 13.72
CA PHE A 226 12.41 3.83 14.53
C PHE A 226 12.71 5.15 13.78
N ASP A 227 13.87 5.22 13.14
CA ASP A 227 14.26 6.41 12.39
C ASP A 227 13.33 6.64 11.20
N SER A 228 13.09 5.61 10.36
CA SER A 228 12.20 5.76 9.21
C SER A 228 10.74 6.05 9.59
N LEU A 229 10.26 5.59 10.75
CA LEU A 229 8.96 5.93 11.30
C LEU A 229 8.90 7.42 11.71
N SER A 230 9.96 7.93 12.33
CA SER A 230 10.10 9.33 12.71
C SER A 230 10.18 10.23 11.49
N ASP A 231 11.03 9.86 10.53
CA ASP A 231 11.22 10.60 9.27
C ASP A 231 9.91 10.69 8.47
N ALA A 232 9.15 9.60 8.40
CA ALA A 232 7.85 9.58 7.74
C ALA A 232 6.85 10.55 8.43
N SER A 233 6.80 10.54 9.77
CA SER A 233 5.95 11.47 10.52
C SER A 233 6.35 12.93 10.31
N GLU A 234 7.66 13.21 10.30
CA GLU A 234 8.17 14.57 10.06
C GLU A 234 7.92 15.02 8.62
N TYR A 235 8.15 14.16 7.63
CA TYR A 235 7.85 14.46 6.24
C TYR A 235 6.37 14.84 6.05
N VAL A 236 5.46 14.00 6.53
CA VAL A 236 4.01 14.26 6.44
C VAL A 236 3.67 15.58 7.14
N ARG A 237 4.18 15.80 8.35
CA ARG A 237 3.95 17.03 9.12
C ARG A 237 4.37 18.28 8.36
N VAL A 238 5.57 18.26 7.77
CA VAL A 238 6.13 19.42 7.04
C VAL A 238 5.31 19.74 5.79
N ILE A 239 4.99 18.72 4.99
CA ILE A 239 4.23 18.91 3.75
C ILE A 239 2.80 19.41 4.07
N GLU A 240 2.10 18.76 4.98
CA GLU A 240 0.72 19.14 5.34
C GLU A 240 0.65 20.59 5.87
N LYS A 241 1.61 21.00 6.72
CA LYS A 241 1.68 22.36 7.23
C LYS A 241 1.98 23.40 6.14
N ARG A 242 2.79 23.05 5.15
CA ARG A 242 3.19 23.98 4.08
C ARG A 242 2.15 24.12 3.00
N GLN A 243 1.48 23.04 2.64
CA GLN A 243 0.53 22.99 1.52
C GLN A 243 -0.92 23.17 1.96
N ALA A 244 -1.19 23.18 3.28
CA ALA A 244 -2.55 23.21 3.84
C ALA A 244 -3.45 22.07 3.30
N THR A 245 -2.85 20.92 2.96
CA THR A 245 -3.52 19.71 2.48
C THR A 245 -3.17 18.54 3.40
N LYS A 246 -3.85 17.41 3.26
CA LYS A 246 -3.51 16.20 4.00
C LYS A 246 -3.02 15.08 3.08
N ILE A 247 -1.99 14.37 3.54
CA ILE A 247 -1.51 13.14 2.91
C ILE A 247 -2.25 11.96 3.54
N GLY A 248 -2.78 11.05 2.72
CA GLY A 248 -3.46 9.86 3.22
C GLY A 248 -4.80 10.14 3.93
N CYS A 249 -5.48 11.23 3.59
CA CYS A 249 -6.81 11.55 4.09
C CYS A 249 -7.85 10.75 3.28
N ILE A 250 -8.29 9.63 3.82
CA ILE A 250 -9.17 8.69 3.11
C ILE A 250 -10.55 9.29 2.81
N GLU A 251 -11.07 10.16 3.68
CA GLU A 251 -12.33 10.86 3.50
C GLU A 251 -12.25 11.89 2.36
N GLU A 252 -11.14 12.63 2.28
CA GLU A 252 -10.90 13.54 1.15
C GLU A 252 -10.77 12.79 -0.17
N VAL A 253 -10.02 11.67 -0.18
CA VAL A 253 -9.88 10.85 -1.39
C VAL A 253 -11.25 10.31 -1.81
N ALA A 254 -12.05 9.77 -0.89
CA ALA A 254 -13.40 9.29 -1.17
C ALA A 254 -14.28 10.39 -1.78
N TYR A 255 -14.22 11.59 -1.22
CA TYR A 255 -14.99 12.73 -1.71
C TYR A 255 -14.52 13.20 -3.09
N ARG A 256 -13.23 13.46 -3.27
CA ARG A 256 -12.67 13.94 -4.54
C ARG A 256 -12.78 12.92 -5.68
N ARG A 257 -12.78 11.62 -5.35
CA ARG A 257 -13.02 10.54 -6.32
C ARG A 257 -14.50 10.27 -6.58
N GLY A 258 -15.42 11.01 -5.93
CA GLY A 258 -16.85 10.82 -6.09
C GLY A 258 -17.37 9.50 -5.52
N PHE A 259 -16.67 8.90 -4.56
CA PHE A 259 -17.15 7.72 -3.85
C PHE A 259 -18.26 8.09 -2.87
N ILE A 260 -18.16 9.29 -2.29
CA ILE A 260 -19.15 9.90 -1.40
C ILE A 260 -19.51 11.30 -1.87
N ASN A 261 -20.70 11.77 -1.49
CA ASN A 261 -21.21 13.10 -1.78
C ASN A 261 -21.09 14.05 -0.58
N ASP A 262 -21.53 15.32 -0.74
CA ASP A 262 -21.45 16.37 0.28
C ASP A 262 -22.18 15.98 1.58
N ALA A 263 -23.35 15.34 1.50
CA ALA A 263 -24.10 14.92 2.67
C ALA A 263 -23.35 13.83 3.47
N GLN A 264 -22.73 12.89 2.78
CA GLN A 264 -21.92 11.84 3.38
C GLN A 264 -20.64 12.43 4.00
N LEU A 265 -19.95 13.34 3.28
CA LEU A 265 -18.78 14.03 3.84
C LEU A 265 -19.17 14.86 5.07
N THR A 266 -20.30 15.55 5.06
CA THR A 266 -20.82 16.31 6.21
C THR A 266 -20.99 15.40 7.43
N THR A 267 -21.52 14.19 7.23
CA THR A 267 -21.66 13.19 8.30
C THR A 267 -20.30 12.79 8.90
N LEU A 268 -19.29 12.59 8.05
CA LEU A 268 -17.92 12.28 8.49
C LEU A 268 -17.28 13.45 9.24
N VAL A 269 -17.46 14.69 8.76
CA VAL A 269 -17.00 15.90 9.45
C VAL A 269 -17.51 15.94 10.87
N GLN A 270 -18.79 15.62 11.11
CA GLN A 270 -19.38 15.63 12.46
C GLN A 270 -18.70 14.66 13.43
N LYS A 271 -18.21 13.51 12.93
CA LYS A 271 -17.47 12.52 13.75
C LYS A 271 -16.14 13.08 14.27
N TYR A 272 -15.51 14.02 13.55
CA TYR A 272 -14.16 14.52 13.83
C TYR A 272 -14.10 15.99 14.25
N LEU A 273 -15.23 16.68 14.42
CA LEU A 273 -15.31 18.14 14.65
C LEU A 273 -14.40 18.68 15.77
N LYS A 274 -14.09 17.87 16.78
CA LYS A 274 -13.27 18.28 17.92
C LYS A 274 -11.76 18.21 17.65
N SER A 275 -11.36 17.80 16.45
CA SER A 275 -9.95 17.64 16.06
C SER A 275 -9.58 18.56 14.89
N GLY A 276 -8.29 18.84 14.74
CA GLY A 276 -7.78 19.56 13.57
C GLY A 276 -8.03 18.78 12.25
N TYR A 277 -8.18 17.46 12.32
CA TYR A 277 -8.54 16.62 11.19
C TYR A 277 -9.97 16.94 10.69
N GLY A 278 -10.94 17.01 11.58
CA GLY A 278 -12.32 17.39 11.24
C GLY A 278 -12.44 18.83 10.76
N ALA A 279 -11.67 19.75 11.34
CA ALA A 279 -11.61 21.13 10.86
C ALA A 279 -11.13 21.18 9.38
N TYR A 280 -10.13 20.38 9.02
CA TYR A 280 -9.66 20.25 7.64
C TYR A 280 -10.76 19.69 6.72
N LEU A 281 -11.41 18.59 7.09
CA LEU A 281 -12.49 18.00 6.28
C LEU A 281 -13.61 19.00 6.01
N ASN A 282 -13.94 19.85 6.99
CA ASN A 282 -14.96 20.89 6.81
C ASN A 282 -14.56 21.92 5.74
N THR A 283 -13.28 22.21 5.53
CA THR A 283 -12.83 23.13 4.48
C THR A 283 -13.09 22.61 3.08
N LEU A 284 -13.19 21.29 2.90
CA LEU A 284 -13.48 20.67 1.60
C LEU A 284 -14.90 20.97 1.11
N LEU A 285 -15.85 21.19 2.03
CA LEU A 285 -17.24 21.53 1.73
C LEU A 285 -17.43 23.02 1.37
N VAL A 286 -16.49 23.89 1.81
CA VAL A 286 -16.62 25.35 1.64
C VAL A 286 -15.89 25.84 0.40
N ASN A 287 -14.86 25.14 -0.03
CA ASN A 287 -13.96 25.55 -1.11
C ASN A 287 -14.26 24.88 -2.47
N ASN A 288 -15.46 24.32 -2.62
CA ASN A 288 -15.95 23.78 -3.90
C ASN A 288 -16.79 24.78 -4.65
#